data_e5ac9efdce5ade70daf7c340f917b200
#
_entry.id   e5ac9efdce5ade70daf7c340f917b200
#
_cell.length_a   1.000
_cell.length_b   1.000
_cell.length_c   1.000
_cell.angle_alpha   90.00
_cell.angle_beta   90.00
_cell.angle_gamma   90.00
#
_symmetry.space_group_name_H-M   'P 1'
#
loop_
_entity.id
_entity.type
_entity.pdbx_description
1 polymer ?
#
loop_
_entity_poly.entity_id
_entity_poly.type
_entity_poly.pdbx_seq_one_letter_code
_entity_poly.pdbx_strand_id
1 'polypeptide(L)'
;MNLDFVRNDFRFNARTSAVIYNKDLSKVLLFNVEGRNFYMLPGGRIEELEESIDSIKREIKEEIGWDNITFTFLALSEEFVTDKGYNNHQINIIYKGIYNDEIKESKFKGLEGDWINFEWVDVNNINNYKIFPEGIAGVINGRSKSNHFINNLIKGVESNEWRKCVSKEPNQLVSRTYG
;
A
#
# COMPACT_ATOMS: atom_id res chain seq x y z
N MET A 1 4.82 -1.92 -18.47
CA MET A 1 5.43 -3.02 -17.64
C MET A 1 5.49 -2.55 -16.21
N ASN A 2 5.17 -3.42 -15.23
CA ASN A 2 5.20 -3.03 -13.82
C ASN A 2 6.62 -2.74 -13.32
N LEU A 3 6.79 -1.76 -12.42
CA LEU A 3 8.02 -1.52 -11.67
C LEU A 3 8.23 -2.65 -10.65
N ASP A 4 8.66 -3.80 -11.13
CA ASP A 4 8.79 -5.06 -10.40
C ASP A 4 10.07 -5.79 -10.89
N PHE A 5 11.12 -5.75 -10.08
CA PHE A 5 12.45 -6.24 -10.43
C PHE A 5 12.80 -7.45 -9.59
N VAL A 6 13.19 -8.54 -10.25
CA VAL A 6 13.64 -9.76 -9.58
C VAL A 6 15.12 -10.02 -9.91
N ARG A 7 15.93 -10.25 -8.88
CA ARG A 7 17.33 -10.64 -9.01
C ARG A 7 17.68 -11.68 -7.95
N ASN A 8 17.95 -12.91 -8.35
CA ASN A 8 18.17 -14.05 -7.46
C ASN A 8 16.96 -14.25 -6.51
N ASP A 9 17.19 -14.16 -5.20
CA ASP A 9 16.21 -14.24 -4.12
C ASP A 9 15.66 -12.88 -3.66
N PHE A 10 16.05 -11.80 -4.35
CA PHE A 10 15.60 -10.43 -4.06
C PHE A 10 14.55 -9.98 -5.07
N ARG A 11 13.51 -9.33 -4.58
CA ARG A 11 12.50 -8.67 -5.40
C ARG A 11 12.27 -7.24 -4.89
N PHE A 12 12.29 -6.28 -5.79
CA PHE A 12 11.88 -4.90 -5.52
C PHE A 12 10.64 -4.56 -6.34
N ASN A 13 9.66 -3.91 -5.73
CA ASN A 13 8.54 -3.35 -6.47
C ASN A 13 8.08 -2.01 -5.89
N ALA A 14 7.52 -1.17 -6.77
CA ALA A 14 6.81 0.05 -6.40
C ALA A 14 5.32 -0.13 -6.65
N ARG A 15 4.50 0.28 -5.69
CA ARG A 15 3.04 0.26 -5.83
C ARG A 15 2.38 1.52 -5.29
N THR A 16 1.13 1.69 -5.65
CA THR A 16 0.23 2.65 -5.04
C THR A 16 -0.92 1.93 -4.35
N SER A 17 -1.46 2.54 -3.31
CA SER A 17 -2.71 2.11 -2.71
C SER A 17 -3.51 3.30 -2.17
N ALA A 18 -4.77 3.08 -1.85
CA ALA A 18 -5.64 4.16 -1.39
C ALA A 18 -6.40 3.80 -0.12
N VAL A 19 -6.44 4.75 0.82
CA VAL A 19 -7.42 4.81 1.89
C VAL A 19 -8.62 5.58 1.34
N ILE A 20 -9.65 4.85 0.91
CA ILE A 20 -10.86 5.43 0.34
C ILE A 20 -11.91 5.51 1.43
N TYR A 21 -12.27 6.73 1.81
CA TYR A 21 -13.35 6.99 2.76
C TYR A 21 -14.67 7.21 2.02
N ASN A 22 -15.78 6.91 2.71
CA ASN A 22 -17.08 7.41 2.28
C ASN A 22 -17.21 8.92 2.59
N LYS A 23 -18.27 9.55 2.11
CA LYS A 23 -18.50 10.99 2.14
C LYS A 23 -18.40 11.62 3.54
N ASP A 24 -18.90 10.95 4.58
CA ASP A 24 -18.89 11.45 5.97
C ASP A 24 -17.67 10.98 6.79
N LEU A 25 -16.74 10.29 6.14
CA LEU A 25 -15.49 9.73 6.72
C LEU A 25 -15.73 8.69 7.82
N SER A 26 -16.92 8.15 7.95
CA SER A 26 -17.25 7.14 8.97
C SER A 26 -16.80 5.73 8.58
N LYS A 27 -16.63 5.47 7.28
CA LYS A 27 -16.22 4.18 6.74
C LYS A 27 -15.03 4.29 5.82
N VAL A 28 -14.26 3.22 5.74
CA VAL A 28 -13.13 3.06 4.83
C VAL A 28 -13.29 1.77 4.03
N LEU A 29 -12.92 1.80 2.76
CA LEU A 29 -12.93 0.64 1.90
C LEU A 29 -11.66 -0.18 2.09
N LEU A 30 -11.83 -1.45 2.41
CA LEU A 30 -10.77 -2.44 2.46
C LEU A 30 -11.09 -3.58 1.51
N PHE A 31 -10.08 -4.35 1.13
CA PHE A 31 -10.31 -5.61 0.45
C PHE A 31 -9.58 -6.77 1.10
N ASN A 32 -10.09 -7.94 0.86
CA ASN A 32 -9.50 -9.21 1.29
C ASN A 32 -9.58 -10.20 0.14
N VAL A 33 -8.57 -11.04 0.03
CA VAL A 33 -8.53 -12.15 -0.91
C VAL A 33 -9.08 -13.40 -0.23
N GLU A 34 -9.93 -14.14 -0.90
CA GLU A 34 -10.54 -15.36 -0.38
C GLU A 34 -9.48 -16.33 0.17
N GLY A 35 -9.73 -16.86 1.37
CA GLY A 35 -8.78 -17.72 2.09
C GLY A 35 -7.68 -16.97 2.86
N ARG A 36 -7.62 -15.64 2.81
CA ARG A 36 -6.71 -14.82 3.61
C ARG A 36 -7.41 -14.29 4.87
N ASN A 37 -6.67 -14.21 5.98
CA ASN A 37 -7.18 -13.71 7.27
C ASN A 37 -6.74 -12.26 7.56
N PHE A 38 -6.47 -11.49 6.52
CA PHE A 38 -6.08 -10.09 6.62
C PHE A 38 -6.69 -9.27 5.47
N TYR A 39 -6.75 -7.96 5.69
CA TYR A 39 -7.23 -6.98 4.73
C TYR A 39 -6.08 -6.14 4.17
N MET A 40 -6.33 -5.54 3.03
CA MET A 40 -5.40 -4.64 2.35
C MET A 40 -6.14 -3.39 1.85
N LEU A 41 -5.36 -2.39 1.48
CA LEU A 41 -5.85 -1.21 0.77
C LEU A 41 -5.94 -1.51 -0.74
N PRO A 42 -7.03 -1.10 -1.42
CA PRO A 42 -7.13 -1.18 -2.88
C PRO A 42 -5.96 -0.47 -3.57
N GLY A 43 -5.55 -0.99 -4.73
CA GLY A 43 -4.44 -0.48 -5.52
C GLY A 43 -3.44 -1.56 -5.95
N GLY A 44 -2.50 -1.19 -6.80
CA GLY A 44 -1.60 -2.12 -7.44
C GLY A 44 -0.22 -1.56 -7.73
N ARG A 45 0.48 -2.16 -8.71
CA ARG A 45 1.85 -1.79 -9.07
C ARG A 45 1.87 -0.61 -10.00
N ILE A 46 2.85 0.28 -9.78
CA ILE A 46 3.14 1.37 -10.69
C ILE A 46 3.74 0.78 -11.97
N GLU A 47 3.34 1.26 -13.12
CA GLU A 47 3.94 0.92 -14.40
C GLU A 47 5.16 1.81 -14.73
N GLU A 48 5.97 1.36 -15.68
CA GLU A 48 7.10 2.16 -16.17
C GLU A 48 6.59 3.48 -16.74
N LEU A 49 7.25 4.59 -16.37
CA LEU A 49 6.92 5.95 -16.79
C LEU A 49 5.53 6.44 -16.38
N GLU A 50 4.87 5.73 -15.46
CA GLU A 50 3.57 6.11 -14.89
C GLU A 50 3.76 6.95 -13.63
N GLU A 51 3.08 8.07 -13.51
CA GLU A 51 3.01 8.80 -12.25
C GLU A 51 2.18 8.02 -11.22
N SER A 52 2.63 8.01 -9.96
CA SER A 52 1.94 7.26 -8.91
C SER A 52 0.48 7.68 -8.69
N ILE A 53 0.16 8.96 -8.97
CA ILE A 53 -1.22 9.46 -8.90
C ILE A 53 -2.10 8.90 -10.02
N ASP A 54 -1.54 8.68 -11.21
CA ASP A 54 -2.28 8.09 -12.32
C ASP A 54 -2.38 6.58 -12.17
N SER A 55 -1.35 5.95 -11.61
CA SER A 55 -1.39 4.54 -11.22
C SER A 55 -2.55 4.24 -10.27
N ILE A 56 -2.73 5.03 -9.20
CA ILE A 56 -3.84 4.76 -8.26
C ILE A 56 -5.21 4.95 -8.92
N LYS A 57 -5.38 5.93 -9.82
CA LYS A 57 -6.63 6.11 -10.56
C LYS A 57 -6.93 4.92 -11.47
N ARG A 58 -5.90 4.44 -12.20
CA ARG A 58 -6.01 3.28 -13.08
C ARG A 58 -6.40 2.03 -12.29
N GLU A 59 -5.67 1.73 -11.22
CA GLU A 59 -5.91 0.54 -10.37
C GLU A 59 -7.34 0.55 -9.79
N ILE A 60 -7.81 1.69 -9.25
CA ILE A 60 -9.17 1.79 -8.70
C ILE A 60 -10.23 1.60 -9.79
N LYS A 61 -9.97 2.08 -11.01
CA LYS A 61 -10.86 1.85 -12.13
C LYS A 61 -10.87 0.39 -12.59
N GLU A 62 -9.73 -0.27 -12.62
CA GLU A 62 -9.59 -1.68 -12.98
C GLU A 62 -10.22 -2.60 -11.92
N GLU A 63 -9.93 -2.39 -10.63
CA GLU A 63 -10.40 -3.23 -9.54
C GLU A 63 -11.89 -3.06 -9.22
N ILE A 64 -12.43 -1.80 -9.32
CA ILE A 64 -13.74 -1.44 -8.77
C ILE A 64 -14.63 -0.74 -9.80
N GLY A 65 -14.06 -0.18 -10.86
CA GLY A 65 -14.80 0.58 -11.89
C GLY A 65 -15.04 2.05 -11.54
N TRP A 66 -14.40 2.59 -10.49
CA TRP A 66 -14.59 3.98 -10.08
C TRP A 66 -13.53 4.88 -10.73
N ASP A 67 -13.97 5.99 -11.33
CA ASP A 67 -13.13 6.98 -12.00
C ASP A 67 -13.36 8.43 -11.53
N ASN A 68 -14.26 8.63 -10.56
CA ASN A 68 -14.67 9.93 -10.04
C ASN A 68 -14.08 10.30 -8.68
N ILE A 69 -13.03 9.58 -8.23
CA ILE A 69 -12.39 9.84 -6.94
C ILE A 69 -11.18 10.78 -7.15
N THR A 70 -11.13 11.85 -6.35
CA THR A 70 -9.95 12.70 -6.24
C THR A 70 -9.03 12.17 -5.17
N PHE A 71 -7.76 11.95 -5.53
CA PHE A 71 -6.74 11.43 -4.64
C PHE A 71 -5.77 12.52 -4.18
N THR A 72 -5.38 12.48 -2.92
CA THR A 72 -4.31 13.31 -2.34
C THR A 72 -3.31 12.42 -1.62
N PHE A 73 -2.02 12.77 -1.66
CA PHE A 73 -0.99 12.01 -0.93
C PHE A 73 -1.33 11.93 0.55
N LEU A 74 -1.23 10.74 1.13
CA LEU A 74 -1.50 10.47 2.54
C LEU A 74 -0.26 10.00 3.29
N ALA A 75 0.39 8.95 2.78
CA ALA A 75 1.50 8.29 3.48
C ALA A 75 2.40 7.51 2.52
N LEU A 76 3.55 7.11 3.03
CA LEU A 76 4.49 6.18 2.41
C LEU A 76 4.72 4.99 3.33
N SER A 77 4.76 3.77 2.80
CA SER A 77 5.29 2.62 3.54
C SER A 77 6.43 1.95 2.79
N GLU A 78 7.42 1.50 3.55
CA GLU A 78 8.47 0.60 3.11
C GLU A 78 8.22 -0.77 3.74
N GLU A 79 8.12 -1.79 2.92
CA GLU A 79 7.76 -3.13 3.36
C GLU A 79 8.85 -4.12 2.98
N PHE A 80 9.37 -4.83 3.99
CA PHE A 80 10.36 -5.87 3.84
C PHE A 80 9.74 -7.19 4.30
N VAL A 81 9.46 -8.08 3.35
CA VAL A 81 8.76 -9.33 3.63
C VAL A 81 9.32 -10.48 2.80
N THR A 82 9.47 -11.65 3.42
CA THR A 82 9.79 -12.87 2.67
C THR A 82 8.50 -13.53 2.19
N ASP A 83 8.32 -13.59 0.87
CA ASP A 83 7.18 -14.24 0.22
C ASP A 83 7.64 -15.05 -0.99
N LYS A 84 7.10 -16.28 -1.13
CA LYS A 84 7.38 -17.20 -2.26
C LYS A 84 8.87 -17.40 -2.56
N GLY A 85 9.71 -17.39 -1.52
CA GLY A 85 11.16 -17.57 -1.62
C GLY A 85 11.95 -16.32 -1.97
N TYR A 86 11.30 -15.17 -2.10
CA TYR A 86 11.95 -13.89 -2.34
C TYR A 86 11.95 -13.02 -1.08
N ASN A 87 13.06 -12.31 -0.87
CA ASN A 87 13.13 -11.18 0.06
C ASN A 87 12.62 -9.94 -0.68
N ASN A 88 11.37 -9.58 -0.42
CA ASN A 88 10.72 -8.46 -1.09
C ASN A 88 11.00 -7.17 -0.34
N HIS A 89 11.38 -6.15 -1.09
CA HIS A 89 11.41 -4.76 -0.68
C HIS A 89 10.38 -4.00 -1.53
N GLN A 90 9.34 -3.50 -0.89
CA GLN A 90 8.26 -2.78 -1.55
C GLN A 90 8.19 -1.34 -1.06
N ILE A 91 8.08 -0.40 -1.98
CA ILE A 91 7.70 0.98 -1.70
C ILE A 91 6.22 1.12 -2.05
N ASN A 92 5.41 1.59 -1.10
CA ASN A 92 3.98 1.79 -1.31
C ASN A 92 3.61 3.25 -1.05
N ILE A 93 3.20 3.95 -2.09
CA ILE A 93 2.73 5.34 -2.04
C ILE A 93 1.23 5.30 -1.78
N ILE A 94 0.79 5.81 -0.63
CA ILE A 94 -0.59 5.70 -0.16
C ILE A 94 -1.31 7.04 -0.35
N TYR A 95 -2.44 6.99 -1.01
CA TYR A 95 -3.31 8.13 -1.26
C TYR A 95 -4.57 8.09 -0.39
N LYS A 96 -5.12 9.25 -0.11
CA LYS A 96 -6.46 9.41 0.46
C LYS A 96 -7.43 9.73 -0.68
N GLY A 97 -8.53 9.00 -0.75
CA GLY A 97 -9.66 9.28 -1.63
C GLY A 97 -10.96 9.43 -0.84
N ILE A 98 -11.95 10.08 -1.43
CA ILE A 98 -13.31 10.19 -0.88
C ILE A 98 -14.30 9.72 -1.95
N TYR A 99 -15.05 8.70 -1.61
CA TYR A 99 -16.19 8.22 -2.40
C TYR A 99 -17.43 9.03 -2.02
N ASN A 100 -17.93 9.82 -2.96
CA ASN A 100 -18.99 10.79 -2.69
C ASN A 100 -20.42 10.23 -2.93
N ASP A 101 -20.52 9.09 -3.61
CA ASP A 101 -21.81 8.47 -3.91
C ASP A 101 -22.34 7.66 -2.71
N GLU A 102 -23.60 7.25 -2.79
CA GLU A 102 -24.20 6.42 -1.77
C GLU A 102 -23.64 4.99 -1.80
N ILE A 103 -23.31 4.46 -0.62
CA ILE A 103 -22.92 3.06 -0.47
C ILE A 103 -24.16 2.18 -0.63
N LYS A 104 -24.28 1.55 -1.79
CA LYS A 104 -25.40 0.63 -2.07
C LYS A 104 -25.23 -0.72 -1.38
N GLU A 105 -24.01 -1.21 -1.33
CA GLU A 105 -23.65 -2.49 -0.73
C GLU A 105 -22.44 -2.34 0.18
N SER A 106 -22.53 -2.90 1.39
CA SER A 106 -21.40 -2.87 2.34
C SER A 106 -20.28 -3.83 1.95
N LYS A 107 -20.58 -4.86 1.15
CA LYS A 107 -19.64 -5.84 0.62
C LYS A 107 -19.95 -6.12 -0.84
N PHE A 108 -18.92 -6.20 -1.66
CA PHE A 108 -19.04 -6.50 -3.10
C PHE A 108 -17.79 -7.17 -3.63
N LYS A 109 -17.89 -7.77 -4.82
CA LYS A 109 -16.77 -8.42 -5.51
C LYS A 109 -15.99 -7.41 -6.36
N GLY A 110 -14.68 -7.63 -6.49
CA GLY A 110 -13.86 -6.88 -7.43
C GLY A 110 -14.15 -7.28 -8.89
N LEU A 111 -13.83 -6.38 -9.81
CA LEU A 111 -14.01 -6.61 -11.25
C LEU A 111 -12.94 -7.56 -11.82
N GLU A 112 -11.77 -7.64 -11.19
CA GLU A 112 -10.67 -8.51 -11.65
C GLU A 112 -10.84 -9.98 -11.29
N GLY A 113 -11.75 -10.31 -10.38
CA GLY A 113 -12.08 -11.69 -10.06
C GLY A 113 -12.92 -11.87 -8.79
N ASP A 114 -13.68 -12.95 -8.77
CA ASP A 114 -14.61 -13.28 -7.67
C ASP A 114 -13.92 -13.60 -6.34
N TRP A 115 -12.60 -13.80 -6.35
CA TRP A 115 -11.79 -14.03 -5.14
C TRP A 115 -11.42 -12.76 -4.39
N ILE A 116 -11.65 -11.56 -4.96
CA ILE A 116 -11.42 -10.27 -4.33
C ILE A 116 -12.73 -9.76 -3.73
N ASN A 117 -12.74 -9.59 -2.42
CA ASN A 117 -13.91 -9.13 -1.68
C ASN A 117 -13.61 -7.73 -1.11
N PHE A 118 -14.34 -6.73 -1.53
CA PHE A 118 -14.33 -5.39 -0.95
C PHE A 118 -15.34 -5.28 0.18
N GLU A 119 -14.97 -4.53 1.22
CA GLU A 119 -15.82 -4.30 2.38
C GLU A 119 -15.67 -2.86 2.90
N TRP A 120 -16.78 -2.20 3.13
CA TRP A 120 -16.84 -0.94 3.84
C TRP A 120 -16.81 -1.18 5.35
N VAL A 121 -15.73 -0.78 6.00
CA VAL A 121 -15.46 -0.98 7.42
C VAL A 121 -15.62 0.33 8.17
N ASP A 122 -16.29 0.31 9.33
CA ASP A 122 -16.38 1.47 10.21
C ASP A 122 -15.00 1.87 10.74
N VAL A 123 -14.65 3.15 10.61
CA VAL A 123 -13.36 3.71 11.04
C VAL A 123 -13.12 3.51 12.54
N ASN A 124 -14.17 3.55 13.37
CA ASN A 124 -14.05 3.31 14.81
C ASN A 124 -13.67 1.86 15.13
N ASN A 125 -14.01 0.93 14.25
CA ASN A 125 -13.74 -0.50 14.40
C ASN A 125 -12.46 -0.96 13.69
N ILE A 126 -11.73 -0.06 13.04
CA ILE A 126 -10.60 -0.39 12.16
C ILE A 126 -9.50 -1.19 12.87
N ASN A 127 -9.30 -0.98 14.18
CA ASN A 127 -8.29 -1.69 14.96
C ASN A 127 -8.63 -3.17 15.21
N ASN A 128 -9.85 -3.61 14.93
CA ASN A 128 -10.26 -5.00 15.03
C ASN A 128 -9.88 -5.81 13.79
N TYR A 129 -9.39 -5.14 12.76
CA TYR A 129 -8.99 -5.73 11.50
C TYR A 129 -7.47 -5.83 11.39
N LYS A 130 -6.98 -6.98 10.95
CA LYS A 130 -5.57 -7.14 10.58
C LYS A 130 -5.39 -6.56 9.19
N ILE A 131 -4.77 -5.39 9.08
CA ILE A 131 -4.65 -4.64 7.82
C ILE A 131 -3.18 -4.45 7.46
N PHE A 132 -2.85 -4.60 6.18
CA PHE A 132 -1.56 -4.24 5.62
C PHE A 132 -1.68 -3.01 4.69
N PRO A 133 -0.65 -2.12 4.72
CA PRO A 133 0.57 -2.19 5.54
C PRO A 133 0.30 -2.00 7.02
N GLU A 134 1.12 -2.62 7.88
CA GLU A 134 1.00 -2.43 9.34
C GLU A 134 1.19 -0.96 9.70
N GLY A 135 0.39 -0.47 10.66
CA GLY A 135 0.39 0.94 11.07
C GLY A 135 -0.65 1.80 10.36
N ILE A 136 -1.18 1.36 9.19
CA ILE A 136 -2.16 2.16 8.43
C ILE A 136 -3.46 2.39 9.21
N ALA A 137 -3.87 1.47 10.06
CA ALA A 137 -5.05 1.63 10.91
C ALA A 137 -4.95 2.87 11.81
N GLY A 138 -3.74 3.17 12.32
CA GLY A 138 -3.47 4.38 13.10
C GLY A 138 -3.61 5.68 12.30
N VAL A 139 -3.26 5.64 11.01
CA VAL A 139 -3.45 6.77 10.08
C VAL A 139 -4.94 6.95 9.76
N ILE A 140 -5.64 5.84 9.46
CA ILE A 140 -7.06 5.84 9.12
C ILE A 140 -7.91 6.47 10.23
N ASN A 141 -7.65 6.13 11.50
CA ASN A 141 -8.43 6.61 12.64
C ASN A 141 -7.85 7.91 13.28
N GLY A 142 -6.83 8.52 12.65
CA GLY A 142 -6.23 9.77 13.10
C GLY A 142 -5.37 9.69 14.37
N ARG A 143 -5.06 8.48 14.86
CA ARG A 143 -4.22 8.28 16.06
C ARG A 143 -2.72 8.40 15.74
N SER A 144 -2.30 8.08 14.53
CA SER A 144 -0.92 8.26 14.09
C SER A 144 -0.78 9.59 13.34
N LYS A 145 0.25 10.35 13.72
CA LYS A 145 0.68 11.55 13.00
C LYS A 145 1.79 11.25 11.98
N SER A 146 2.34 10.04 12.02
CA SER A 146 3.36 9.63 11.06
C SER A 146 2.70 9.29 9.74
N ASN A 147 3.25 9.85 8.67
CA ASN A 147 2.90 9.54 7.29
C ASN A 147 3.99 8.70 6.58
N HIS A 148 4.96 8.21 7.33
CA HIS A 148 5.98 7.28 6.85
C HIS A 148 6.18 6.17 7.87
N PHE A 149 6.07 4.92 7.46
CA PHE A 149 6.28 3.75 8.31
C PHE A 149 7.05 2.65 7.58
N ILE A 150 7.79 1.88 8.36
CA ILE A 150 8.65 0.82 7.88
C ILE A 150 8.22 -0.48 8.53
N ASN A 151 7.80 -1.45 7.72
CA ASN A 151 7.38 -2.78 8.12
C ASN A 151 8.46 -3.79 7.74
N ASN A 152 9.24 -4.24 8.70
CA ASN A 152 10.27 -5.25 8.45
C ASN A 152 9.84 -6.59 9.06
N LEU A 153 9.37 -7.50 8.20
CA LEU A 153 8.92 -8.85 8.54
C LEU A 153 9.88 -9.94 8.04
N ILE A 154 11.09 -9.57 7.60
CA ILE A 154 12.10 -10.55 7.20
C ILE A 154 12.64 -11.22 8.46
N LYS A 155 12.42 -12.53 8.58
CA LYS A 155 12.90 -13.34 9.71
C LYS A 155 14.43 -13.36 9.74
N GLY A 156 15.03 -12.96 10.87
CA GLY A 156 16.46 -13.06 11.15
C GLY A 156 17.26 -11.77 10.98
N VAL A 157 16.64 -10.68 10.50
CA VAL A 157 17.27 -9.35 10.55
C VAL A 157 16.71 -8.62 11.76
N GLU A 158 17.48 -8.51 12.83
CA GLU A 158 17.09 -7.66 13.97
C GLU A 158 16.93 -6.23 13.47
N SER A 159 15.80 -5.60 13.79
CA SER A 159 15.46 -4.22 13.38
C SER A 159 16.52 -3.17 13.73
N ASN A 160 17.43 -3.51 14.64
CA ASN A 160 18.55 -2.66 15.08
C ASN A 160 19.76 -2.66 14.12
N GLU A 161 19.97 -3.69 13.31
CA GLU A 161 21.09 -3.72 12.36
C GLU A 161 20.79 -2.86 11.13
N TRP A 162 19.55 -2.82 10.68
CA TRP A 162 19.11 -1.97 9.57
C TRP A 162 19.22 -0.48 9.89
N ARG A 163 18.84 -0.07 11.10
CA ARG A 163 18.98 1.33 11.55
C ARG A 163 20.44 1.79 11.58
N LYS A 164 21.40 0.87 11.83
CA LYS A 164 22.85 1.16 11.79
C LYS A 164 23.37 1.35 10.37
N CYS A 165 22.76 0.74 9.36
CA CYS A 165 23.16 0.92 7.96
C CYS A 165 22.64 2.24 7.36
N VAL A 166 21.48 2.71 7.79
CA VAL A 166 20.89 3.97 7.30
C VAL A 166 21.46 5.21 8.00
N SER A 167 22.05 5.05 9.20
CA SER A 167 22.67 6.15 9.96
C SER A 167 24.14 6.42 9.64
N LYS A 168 24.74 5.72 8.67
CA LYS A 168 26.08 6.09 8.15
C LYS A 168 25.91 7.20 7.13
N GLU A 169 26.42 8.36 7.49
CA GLU A 169 26.37 9.64 6.79
C GLU A 169 26.61 9.56 5.28
N PRO A 170 26.00 10.47 4.50
CA PRO A 170 26.24 10.58 3.06
C PRO A 170 27.55 11.35 2.82
N ASN A 171 28.68 10.70 2.97
CA ASN A 171 29.95 11.26 2.51
C ASN A 171 30.79 10.17 1.83
N GLN A 172 30.50 9.98 0.55
CA GLN A 172 31.45 9.73 -0.54
C GLN A 172 30.65 9.43 -1.83
N LEU A 173 30.21 10.47 -2.49
CA LEU A 173 29.95 10.41 -3.92
C LEU A 173 31.27 10.19 -4.63
N VAL A 174 31.61 8.92 -4.90
CA VAL A 174 32.64 8.58 -5.86
C VAL A 174 32.08 8.85 -7.25
N SER A 175 32.50 9.98 -7.84
CA SER A 175 32.29 10.26 -9.26
C SER A 175 32.96 9.16 -10.09
N ARG A 176 32.18 8.24 -10.64
CA ARG A 176 32.62 7.40 -11.75
C ARG A 176 32.23 8.10 -13.03
N THR A 177 33.21 8.78 -13.61
CA THR A 177 33.18 9.20 -15.02
C THR A 177 33.21 7.95 -15.89
N TYR A 178 32.19 7.83 -16.73
CA TYR A 178 32.20 6.87 -17.83
C TYR A 178 33.07 7.44 -18.95
N GLY A 179 34.16 6.74 -19.27
CA GLY A 179 34.91 6.89 -20.51
C GLY A 179 34.33 5.91 -21.54
#